data_f075f14aa7f928517de253c63258da5c
#
_entry.id   f075f14aa7f928517de253c63258da5c
#
_cell.length_a   1.000
_cell.length_b   1.000
_cell.length_c   1.000
_cell.angle_alpha   90.00
_cell.angle_beta   90.00
_cell.angle_gamma   90.00
#
_symmetry.space_group_name_H-M   'P 1'
#
loop_
_entity.id
_entity.type
_entity.pdbx_description
1 polymer ?
#
loop_
_entity_poly.entity_id
_entity_poly.type
_entity_poly.pdbx_seq_one_letter_code
_entity_poly.pdbx_strand_id
1 'polypeptide(L)'
;LVRSQKCELMKTPFTSAQWQQQAGYEKQHLMGVAKEHIASLQYAVDLKMATDEEQAALAEWKKYCVLLNRVDCSAAPDIQWPELPS
;
A
#
# COMPACT_ATOMS: atom_id res chain seq x y z
N LEU A 1 -27.21 -22.44 4.90
CA LEU A 1 -27.96 -21.58 3.98
C LEU A 1 -27.29 -20.25 3.85
N VAL A 2 -27.12 -19.53 4.96
CA VAL A 2 -26.44 -18.25 4.96
C VAL A 2 -25.01 -18.41 4.47
N ARG A 3 -24.39 -19.51 4.87
CA ARG A 3 -23.03 -19.82 4.47
C ARG A 3 -22.92 -20.04 2.97
N SER A 4 -23.91 -20.71 2.38
CA SER A 4 -23.95 -20.92 0.94
C SER A 4 -24.09 -19.62 0.18
N GLN A 5 -24.96 -18.73 0.66
CA GLN A 5 -25.13 -17.40 0.06
C GLN A 5 -23.84 -16.59 0.14
N LYS A 6 -23.16 -16.69 1.26
CA LYS A 6 -21.90 -15.98 1.43
C LYS A 6 -20.85 -16.50 0.45
N CYS A 7 -20.78 -17.80 0.25
CA CYS A 7 -19.88 -18.40 -0.72
C CYS A 7 -20.21 -17.94 -2.13
N GLU A 8 -21.48 -17.86 -2.46
CA GLU A 8 -21.92 -17.39 -3.76
C GLU A 8 -21.50 -15.94 -4.00
N LEU A 9 -21.65 -15.10 -2.98
CA LEU A 9 -21.22 -13.71 -3.07
C LEU A 9 -19.71 -13.60 -3.31
N MET A 10 -18.95 -14.46 -2.69
CA MET A 10 -17.50 -14.47 -2.89
C MET A 10 -17.12 -14.93 -4.29
N LYS A 11 -17.95 -15.73 -4.91
CA LYS A 11 -17.72 -16.21 -6.29
C LYS A 11 -18.17 -15.19 -7.32
N THR A 12 -19.05 -14.25 -6.91
CA THR A 12 -19.55 -13.23 -7.83
C THR A 12 -18.41 -12.26 -8.17
N PRO A 13 -18.10 -12.09 -9.46
CA PRO A 13 -17.05 -11.15 -9.81
C PRO A 13 -17.49 -9.73 -9.50
N PHE A 14 -16.56 -8.92 -9.04
CA PHE A 14 -16.80 -7.50 -8.86
C PHE A 14 -16.90 -6.82 -10.21
N THR A 15 -17.67 -5.73 -10.26
CA THR A 15 -17.65 -4.85 -11.42
C THR A 15 -16.32 -4.10 -11.45
N SER A 16 -16.00 -3.51 -12.60
CA SER A 16 -14.78 -2.71 -12.72
C SER A 16 -14.74 -1.60 -11.68
N ALA A 17 -15.88 -0.96 -11.43
CA ALA A 17 -15.96 0.11 -10.44
C ALA A 17 -15.65 -0.40 -9.03
N GLN A 18 -16.13 -1.59 -8.70
CA GLN A 18 -15.87 -2.20 -7.39
C GLN A 18 -14.39 -2.54 -7.21
N TRP A 19 -13.76 -3.09 -8.24
CA TRP A 19 -12.33 -3.39 -8.21
C TRP A 19 -11.51 -2.13 -8.04
N GLN A 20 -11.88 -1.07 -8.75
CA GLN A 20 -11.17 0.21 -8.66
C GLN A 20 -11.33 0.84 -7.28
N GLN A 21 -12.52 0.77 -6.72
CA GLN A 21 -12.79 1.29 -5.38
C GLN A 21 -11.96 0.56 -4.33
N GLN A 22 -11.92 -0.76 -4.41
CA GLN A 22 -11.15 -1.57 -3.48
C GLN A 22 -9.65 -1.30 -3.62
N ALA A 23 -9.18 -1.17 -4.85
CA ALA A 23 -7.78 -0.82 -5.10
C ALA A 23 -7.43 0.55 -4.53
N GLY A 24 -8.35 1.51 -4.61
CA GLY A 24 -8.18 2.83 -4.01
C GLY A 24 -8.00 2.78 -2.51
N TYR A 25 -8.82 1.98 -1.84
CA TYR A 25 -8.70 1.79 -0.39
C TYR A 25 -7.36 1.14 -0.02
N GLU A 26 -6.98 0.12 -0.77
CA GLU A 26 -5.71 -0.57 -0.54
C GLU A 26 -4.53 0.38 -0.71
N LYS A 27 -4.56 1.18 -1.75
CA LYS A 27 -3.53 2.17 -2.02
C LYS A 27 -3.43 3.18 -0.88
N GLN A 28 -4.57 3.70 -0.42
CA GLN A 28 -4.60 4.65 0.69
C GLN A 28 -4.04 4.03 1.98
N HIS A 29 -4.41 2.79 2.24
CA HIS A 29 -3.92 2.07 3.41
C HIS A 29 -2.39 1.94 3.37
N LEU A 30 -1.86 1.48 2.24
CA LEU A 30 -0.43 1.30 2.07
C LEU A 30 0.33 2.63 2.13
N MET A 31 -0.26 3.69 1.57
CA MET A 31 0.31 5.03 1.67
C MET A 31 0.39 5.50 3.12
N GLY A 32 -0.63 5.22 3.91
CA GLY A 32 -0.63 5.55 5.33
C GLY A 32 0.47 4.83 6.08
N VAL A 33 0.62 3.54 5.83
CA VAL A 33 1.69 2.74 6.45
C VAL A 33 3.06 3.32 6.07
N ALA A 34 3.27 3.60 4.80
CA ALA A 34 4.54 4.15 4.33
C ALA A 34 4.84 5.50 4.95
N LYS A 35 3.85 6.37 5.04
CA LYS A 35 4.02 7.70 5.64
C LYS A 35 4.40 7.62 7.10
N GLU A 36 3.81 6.68 7.84
CA GLU A 36 4.15 6.47 9.24
C GLU A 36 5.62 6.05 9.41
N HIS A 37 6.07 5.11 8.60
CA HIS A 37 7.46 4.68 8.63
C HIS A 37 8.41 5.80 8.23
N ILE A 38 8.05 6.56 7.21
CA ILE A 38 8.87 7.68 6.75
C ILE A 38 8.96 8.75 7.84
N ALA A 39 7.86 9.10 8.47
CA ALA A 39 7.85 10.11 9.52
C ALA A 39 8.76 9.70 10.68
N SER A 40 8.64 8.46 11.12
CA SER A 40 9.44 7.95 12.23
C SER A 40 10.94 7.99 11.89
N LEU A 41 11.30 7.53 10.70
CA LEU A 41 12.69 7.53 10.26
C LEU A 41 13.21 8.95 10.02
N GLN A 42 12.34 9.83 9.52
CA GLN A 42 12.71 11.21 9.28
C GLN A 42 13.04 11.93 10.59
N TYR A 43 12.30 11.65 11.67
CA TYR A 43 12.63 12.22 12.97
C TYR A 43 14.03 11.82 13.41
N ALA A 44 14.41 10.57 13.21
CA ALA A 44 15.74 10.11 13.54
C ALA A 44 16.81 10.86 12.75
N VAL A 45 16.56 11.09 11.47
CA VAL A 45 17.48 11.86 10.61
C VAL A 45 17.57 13.32 11.06
N ASP A 46 16.41 13.92 11.36
CA ASP A 46 16.35 15.32 11.78
C ASP A 46 17.11 15.55 13.09
N LEU A 47 17.07 14.58 13.99
CA LEU A 47 17.76 14.64 15.27
C LEU A 47 19.21 14.16 15.18
N LYS A 48 19.64 13.76 13.97
CA LYS A 48 21.00 13.22 13.73
C LYS A 48 21.27 11.96 14.54
N MET A 49 20.21 11.18 14.76
CA MET A 49 20.27 9.93 15.51
C MET A 49 20.07 8.71 14.64
N ALA A 50 19.83 8.91 13.34
CA ALA A 50 19.57 7.79 12.43
C ALA A 50 20.84 6.97 12.21
N THR A 51 20.69 5.65 12.32
CA THR A 51 21.75 4.72 11.95
C THR A 51 21.82 4.61 10.42
N ASP A 52 22.90 4.02 9.92
CA ASP A 52 23.02 3.78 8.49
C ASP A 52 21.86 2.91 7.97
N GLU A 53 21.45 1.93 8.77
CA GLU A 53 20.33 1.07 8.42
C GLU A 53 19.02 1.86 8.35
N GLU A 54 18.83 2.78 9.30
CA GLU A 54 17.63 3.62 9.31
C GLU A 54 17.60 4.57 8.12
N GLN A 55 18.75 5.12 7.74
CA GLN A 55 18.83 5.97 6.56
C GLN A 55 18.52 5.20 5.29
N ALA A 56 19.04 3.98 5.18
CA ALA A 56 18.73 3.11 4.04
C ALA A 56 17.25 2.75 4.00
N ALA A 57 16.67 2.45 5.16
CA ALA A 57 15.25 2.14 5.26
C ALA A 57 14.39 3.33 4.84
N LEU A 58 14.77 4.54 5.25
CA LEU A 58 14.05 5.75 4.85
C LEU A 58 14.04 5.91 3.34
N ALA A 59 15.18 5.69 2.70
CA ALA A 59 15.28 5.78 1.24
C ALA A 59 14.36 4.74 0.57
N GLU A 60 14.34 3.52 1.09
CA GLU A 60 13.49 2.46 0.57
C GLU A 60 12.00 2.79 0.72
N TRP A 61 11.59 3.32 1.88
CA TRP A 61 10.21 3.71 2.09
C TRP A 61 9.79 4.87 1.20
N LYS A 62 10.68 5.83 0.99
CA LYS A 62 10.41 6.93 0.05
C LYS A 62 10.24 6.41 -1.37
N LYS A 63 11.09 5.48 -1.78
CA LYS A 63 11.00 4.84 -3.08
C LYS A 63 9.67 4.09 -3.21
N TYR A 64 9.29 3.35 -2.17
CA TYR A 64 8.02 2.64 -2.14
C TYR A 64 6.85 3.61 -2.32
N CYS A 65 6.86 4.75 -1.62
CA CYS A 65 5.83 5.77 -1.76
C CYS A 65 5.72 6.27 -3.19
N VAL A 66 6.83 6.53 -3.85
CA VAL A 66 6.83 6.99 -5.24
C VAL A 66 6.22 5.93 -6.15
N LEU A 67 6.64 4.68 -5.99
CA LEU A 67 6.11 3.58 -6.80
C LEU A 67 4.62 3.38 -6.55
N LEU A 68 4.21 3.45 -5.28
CA LEU A 68 2.82 3.31 -4.90
C LEU A 68 1.96 4.43 -5.49
N ASN A 69 2.48 5.66 -5.48
CA ASN A 69 1.78 6.80 -6.05
C ASN A 69 1.56 6.66 -7.56
N ARG A 70 2.40 5.89 -8.23
CA ARG A 70 2.29 5.61 -9.66
C ARG A 70 1.33 4.47 -9.98
N VAL A 71 0.86 3.75 -8.96
CA VAL A 71 -0.10 2.67 -9.18
C VAL A 71 -1.39 3.24 -9.73
N ASP A 72 -1.85 2.63 -10.82
CA ASP A 72 -3.10 3.03 -11.48
C ASP A 72 -4.22 2.11 -11.02
N CYS A 73 -5.10 2.63 -10.17
CA CYS A 73 -6.23 1.85 -9.65
C CYS A 73 -7.24 1.49 -10.74
N SER A 74 -7.22 2.18 -11.86
CA SER A 74 -8.13 1.87 -12.96
C SER A 74 -7.78 0.55 -13.64
N ALA A 75 -6.57 0.03 -13.42
CA ALA A 75 -6.13 -1.26 -13.95
C ALA A 75 -6.63 -2.44 -13.10
N ALA A 76 -7.30 -2.19 -11.99
CA ALA A 76 -7.78 -3.24 -11.11
C ALA A 76 -8.65 -4.24 -11.87
N PRO A 77 -8.57 -5.55 -11.55
CA PRO A 77 -7.76 -6.16 -10.48
C PRO A 77 -6.32 -6.48 -10.87
N ASP A 78 -5.88 -6.12 -12.05
CA ASP A 78 -4.57 -6.49 -12.59
C ASP A 78 -3.48 -5.50 -12.21
N ILE A 79 -3.50 -5.08 -10.95
CA ILE A 79 -2.52 -4.13 -10.43
C ILE A 79 -1.31 -4.88 -9.89
N GLN A 80 -0.13 -4.43 -10.30
CA GLN A 80 1.10 -4.93 -9.72
C GLN A 80 1.52 -4.00 -8.59
N TRP A 81 1.25 -4.45 -7.36
CA TRP A 81 1.59 -3.67 -6.19
C TRP A 81 3.09 -3.72 -5.92
N PRO A 82 3.72 -2.60 -5.59
CA PRO A 82 5.14 -2.62 -5.21
C PRO A 82 5.34 -3.43 -3.93
N GLU A 83 6.52 -4.02 -3.80
CA GLU A 83 6.86 -4.76 -2.60
C GLU A 83 7.14 -3.80 -1.45
N LEU A 84 6.62 -4.14 -0.27
CA LEU A 84 6.89 -3.38 0.93
C LEU A 84 8.37 -3.53 1.32
N PRO A 85 9.02 -2.44 1.71
CA PRO A 85 10.36 -2.54 2.28
C PRO A 85 10.33 -3.34 3.58
N SER A 86 11.31 -4.13 3.78
CA SER A 86 11.39 -4.97 4.98
C SER A 86 12.36 -4.39 6.02
#